data_c9a22f7123c7a92663b2ffe4c48132d4
#
_entry.id   c9a22f7123c7a92663b2ffe4c48132d4
#
_cell.length_a   1.000
_cell.length_b   1.000
_cell.length_c   1.000
_cell.angle_alpha   90.00
_cell.angle_beta   90.00
_cell.angle_gamma   90.00
#
_symmetry.space_group_name_H-M   'P 1'
#
loop_
_entity.id
_entity.type
_entity.pdbx_description
1 polymer ?
#
loop_
_entity_poly.entity_id
_entity_poly.type
_entity_poly.pdbx_seq_one_letter_code
_entity_poly.pdbx_strand_id
1 'polypeptide(L)'
;RDSSTSRGLGDVYKRQGVLLAFNLPSNLPIWIIILGALFAIGVGKMSFGGLGCNPFNPALAGRVFLLLSFPVQMTSWPVVGQLTAYTDATTGATPLALMKQAIYGDTAALSQIPDALTLLIGQNGGCLGEVSALALLIGLVYMLWKKIITWHIPVSILATVFVFAGIMHLADPEKYVSPVLQLLSGGLMLGAVFMATDYVTSPMSKKGMLIYGVCIGLLTVVIRLFGAYPEGMSFAILIMNAFTPLINTYCK
;
A
#
# COMPACT_ATOMS: atom_id res chain seq x y z
N ARG A 1 -31.94 -12.44 -18.91
CA ARG A 1 -31.09 -13.08 -17.88
C ARG A 1 -29.63 -12.69 -18.16
N ASP A 2 -28.94 -12.15 -17.19
CA ASP A 2 -27.46 -12.05 -17.02
C ASP A 2 -26.70 -10.82 -17.52
N SER A 3 -27.35 -9.77 -18.00
CA SER A 3 -26.60 -8.53 -18.32
C SER A 3 -26.12 -7.78 -17.05
N SER A 4 -26.80 -7.92 -15.93
CA SER A 4 -26.42 -7.31 -14.64
C SER A 4 -25.28 -8.07 -13.97
N THR A 5 -25.28 -9.40 -14.03
CA THR A 5 -24.23 -10.25 -13.44
C THR A 5 -22.92 -10.12 -14.21
N SER A 6 -22.96 -10.08 -15.55
CA SER A 6 -21.76 -9.89 -16.37
C SER A 6 -21.17 -8.48 -16.22
N ARG A 7 -21.99 -7.44 -16.04
CA ARG A 7 -21.52 -6.08 -15.72
C ARG A 7 -20.85 -6.01 -14.34
N GLY A 8 -21.44 -6.63 -13.32
CA GLY A 8 -20.84 -6.70 -11.98
C GLY A 8 -19.50 -7.43 -11.96
N LEU A 9 -19.36 -8.52 -12.71
CA LEU A 9 -18.08 -9.23 -12.88
C LEU A 9 -17.02 -8.34 -13.52
N GLY A 10 -17.35 -7.69 -14.65
CA GLY A 10 -16.42 -6.79 -15.33
C GLY A 10 -15.96 -5.63 -14.45
N ASP A 11 -16.82 -5.08 -13.61
CA ASP A 11 -16.49 -3.96 -12.72
C ASP A 11 -15.53 -4.36 -11.61
N VAL A 12 -15.61 -5.57 -11.06
CA VAL A 12 -14.67 -6.06 -10.05
C VAL A 12 -13.27 -6.27 -10.63
N TYR A 13 -13.16 -6.83 -11.84
CA TYR A 13 -11.87 -6.98 -12.50
C TYR A 13 -11.24 -5.64 -12.86
N LYS A 14 -12.05 -4.67 -13.34
CA LYS A 14 -11.61 -3.30 -13.62
C LYS A 14 -11.07 -2.62 -12.37
N ARG A 15 -11.78 -2.71 -11.23
CA ARG A 15 -11.30 -2.12 -9.95
C ARG A 15 -9.94 -2.67 -9.53
N GLN A 16 -9.74 -3.98 -9.65
CA GLN A 16 -8.46 -4.59 -9.29
C GLN A 16 -7.34 -4.20 -10.24
N GLY A 17 -7.63 -4.07 -11.54
CA GLY A 17 -6.67 -3.53 -12.51
C GLY A 17 -6.28 -2.09 -12.20
N VAL A 18 -7.25 -1.23 -11.84
CA VAL A 18 -6.98 0.17 -11.43
C VAL A 18 -6.18 0.22 -10.14
N LEU A 19 -6.51 -0.60 -9.13
CA LEU A 19 -5.74 -0.66 -7.88
C LEU A 19 -4.32 -1.16 -8.11
N LEU A 20 -4.11 -2.13 -9.00
CA LEU A 20 -2.77 -2.55 -9.40
C LEU A 20 -2.02 -1.40 -10.06
N ALA A 21 -2.63 -0.73 -11.04
CA ALA A 21 -2.01 0.40 -11.75
C ALA A 21 -1.59 1.53 -10.80
N PHE A 22 -2.39 1.85 -9.79
CA PHE A 22 -2.04 2.84 -8.77
C PHE A 22 -0.87 2.45 -7.88
N ASN A 23 -0.52 1.17 -7.82
CA ASN A 23 0.61 0.65 -7.07
C ASN A 23 1.88 0.46 -7.89
N LEU A 24 1.87 0.83 -9.16
CA LEU A 24 3.02 0.66 -10.05
C LEU A 24 3.72 2.00 -10.29
N PRO A 25 5.05 1.99 -10.55
CA PRO A 25 5.78 3.14 -11.06
C PRO A 25 5.24 3.61 -12.41
N SER A 26 5.26 4.91 -12.68
CA SER A 26 4.76 5.48 -13.92
C SER A 26 5.64 5.18 -15.14
N ASN A 27 6.92 4.87 -14.94
CA ASN A 27 7.91 4.55 -15.98
C ASN A 27 8.01 3.06 -16.32
N LEU A 28 7.11 2.22 -15.75
CA LEU A 28 7.20 0.78 -15.93
C LEU A 28 6.88 0.37 -17.39
N PRO A 29 7.68 -0.50 -18.04
CA PRO A 29 7.39 -1.02 -19.37
C PRO A 29 6.05 -1.76 -19.43
N ILE A 30 5.29 -1.54 -20.50
CA ILE A 30 3.93 -2.07 -20.68
C ILE A 30 3.87 -3.61 -20.52
N TRP A 31 4.89 -4.32 -21.05
CA TRP A 31 4.91 -5.79 -20.96
C TRP A 31 5.01 -6.31 -19.51
N ILE A 32 5.70 -5.59 -18.62
CA ILE A 32 5.77 -5.91 -17.18
C ILE A 32 4.39 -5.69 -16.54
N ILE A 33 3.71 -4.59 -16.89
CA ILE A 33 2.35 -4.30 -16.41
C ILE A 33 1.39 -5.41 -16.82
N ILE A 34 1.48 -5.88 -18.08
CA ILE A 34 0.66 -7.00 -18.59
C ILE A 34 0.93 -8.27 -17.80
N LEU A 35 2.19 -8.62 -17.54
CA LEU A 35 2.55 -9.79 -16.73
C LEU A 35 1.99 -9.68 -15.30
N GLY A 36 2.11 -8.52 -14.67
CA GLY A 36 1.53 -8.27 -13.34
C GLY A 36 0.02 -8.40 -13.31
N ALA A 37 -0.67 -7.87 -14.32
CA ALA A 37 -2.11 -7.99 -14.44
C ALA A 37 -2.57 -9.43 -14.68
N LEU A 38 -1.87 -10.17 -15.54
CA LEU A 38 -2.12 -11.60 -15.76
C LEU A 38 -1.92 -12.42 -14.50
N PHE A 39 -0.87 -12.14 -13.73
CA PHE A 39 -0.63 -12.81 -12.45
C PHE A 39 -1.72 -12.44 -11.42
N ALA A 40 -2.04 -11.16 -11.27
CA ALA A 40 -3.03 -10.67 -10.33
C ALA A 40 -4.41 -11.31 -10.58
N ILE A 41 -4.85 -11.33 -11.82
CA ILE A 41 -6.19 -11.84 -12.18
C ILE A 41 -6.15 -13.36 -12.36
N GLY A 42 -5.19 -13.90 -13.11
CA GLY A 42 -5.09 -15.34 -13.42
C GLY A 42 -4.79 -16.16 -12.17
N VAL A 43 -3.66 -15.85 -11.52
CA VAL A 43 -3.21 -16.61 -10.34
C VAL A 43 -3.89 -16.10 -9.07
N GLY A 44 -3.92 -14.80 -8.84
CA GLY A 44 -4.44 -14.23 -7.59
C GLY A 44 -5.96 -14.36 -7.42
N LYS A 45 -6.71 -14.55 -8.50
CA LYS A 45 -8.18 -14.59 -8.45
C LYS A 45 -8.82 -15.78 -9.15
N MET A 46 -8.51 -16.01 -10.43
CA MET A 46 -9.22 -17.04 -11.21
C MET A 46 -8.86 -18.45 -10.76
N SER A 47 -7.63 -18.71 -10.32
CA SER A 47 -7.20 -20.02 -9.83
C SER A 47 -7.95 -20.49 -8.58
N PHE A 48 -8.54 -19.56 -7.82
CA PHE A 48 -9.30 -19.86 -6.61
C PHE A 48 -10.82 -19.88 -6.82
N GLY A 49 -11.30 -19.89 -8.05
CA GLY A 49 -12.73 -19.95 -8.37
C GLY A 49 -13.38 -18.60 -8.71
N GLY A 50 -12.60 -17.51 -8.79
CA GLY A 50 -13.07 -16.22 -9.29
C GLY A 50 -13.65 -15.30 -8.21
N LEU A 51 -14.90 -14.90 -8.37
CA LEU A 51 -15.52 -13.85 -7.56
C LEU A 51 -15.76 -14.29 -6.11
N GLY A 52 -15.18 -13.59 -5.15
CA GLY A 52 -15.41 -13.85 -3.73
C GLY A 52 -14.62 -15.01 -3.13
N CYS A 53 -13.83 -15.73 -3.92
CA CYS A 53 -13.09 -16.92 -3.48
C CYS A 53 -11.58 -16.67 -3.30
N ASN A 54 -11.09 -15.48 -3.60
CA ASN A 54 -9.67 -15.17 -3.51
C ASN A 54 -9.19 -15.04 -2.05
N PRO A 55 -8.19 -15.82 -1.63
CA PRO A 55 -7.66 -15.73 -0.26
C PRO A 55 -6.81 -14.47 -0.03
N PHE A 56 -6.21 -13.92 -1.08
CA PHE A 56 -5.36 -12.75 -1.05
C PHE A 56 -5.95 -11.62 -1.89
N ASN A 57 -5.59 -10.38 -1.57
CA ASN A 57 -5.90 -9.24 -2.44
C ASN A 57 -5.13 -9.38 -3.76
N PRO A 58 -5.82 -9.53 -4.92
CA PRO A 58 -5.16 -9.83 -6.19
C PRO A 58 -4.26 -8.71 -6.69
N ALA A 59 -4.62 -7.45 -6.46
CA ALA A 59 -3.79 -6.31 -6.87
C ALA A 59 -2.46 -6.30 -6.12
N LEU A 60 -2.49 -6.60 -4.81
CA LEU A 60 -1.27 -6.70 -4.01
C LEU A 60 -0.44 -7.93 -4.35
N ALA A 61 -1.09 -9.07 -4.63
CA ALA A 61 -0.40 -10.27 -5.10
C ALA A 61 0.36 -10.00 -6.41
N GLY A 62 -0.27 -9.31 -7.37
CA GLY A 62 0.38 -8.87 -8.60
C GLY A 62 1.55 -7.90 -8.36
N ARG A 63 1.37 -6.91 -7.47
CA ARG A 63 2.44 -5.97 -7.10
C ARG A 63 3.64 -6.68 -6.49
N VAL A 64 3.42 -7.54 -5.49
CA VAL A 64 4.51 -8.27 -4.83
C VAL A 64 5.20 -9.22 -5.80
N PHE A 65 4.46 -9.91 -6.67
CA PHE A 65 5.04 -10.71 -7.75
C PHE A 65 5.98 -9.88 -8.63
N LEU A 66 5.54 -8.69 -9.07
CA LEU A 66 6.38 -7.81 -9.89
C LEU A 66 7.60 -7.29 -9.12
N LEU A 67 7.44 -6.93 -7.85
CA LEU A 67 8.53 -6.46 -7.01
C LEU A 67 9.62 -7.52 -6.82
N LEU A 68 9.24 -8.80 -6.68
CA LEU A 68 10.18 -9.90 -6.53
C LEU A 68 10.82 -10.31 -7.86
N SER A 69 10.07 -10.25 -8.97
CA SER A 69 10.54 -10.66 -10.29
C SER A 69 11.34 -9.58 -11.00
N PHE A 70 10.99 -8.32 -10.82
CA PHE A 70 11.56 -7.14 -11.50
C PHE A 70 11.93 -6.02 -10.51
N PRO A 71 12.79 -6.29 -9.51
CA PRO A 71 13.06 -5.33 -8.44
C PRO A 71 13.60 -3.99 -8.95
N VAL A 72 14.48 -3.99 -9.94
CA VAL A 72 15.09 -2.76 -10.48
C VAL A 72 14.05 -1.84 -11.09
N GLN A 73 13.15 -2.37 -11.92
CA GLN A 73 12.10 -1.60 -12.59
C GLN A 73 11.02 -1.13 -11.60
N MET A 74 10.74 -1.95 -10.57
CA MET A 74 9.73 -1.64 -9.55
C MET A 74 10.21 -0.66 -8.48
N THR A 75 11.51 -0.41 -8.37
CA THR A 75 12.09 0.54 -7.41
C THR A 75 12.66 1.80 -8.05
N SER A 76 12.53 1.96 -9.36
CA SER A 76 12.92 3.16 -10.07
C SER A 76 11.77 4.17 -10.13
N TRP A 77 11.97 5.33 -9.50
CA TRP A 77 10.92 6.35 -9.37
C TRP A 77 11.32 7.61 -10.14
N PRO A 78 10.57 8.03 -11.16
CA PRO A 78 10.86 9.28 -11.88
C PRO A 78 10.63 10.49 -10.95
N VAL A 79 11.48 11.50 -11.10
CA VAL A 79 11.35 12.76 -10.36
C VAL A 79 10.10 13.51 -10.82
N VAL A 80 9.40 14.15 -9.88
CA VAL A 80 8.17 14.90 -10.14
C VAL A 80 8.45 16.08 -11.12
N GLY A 81 7.54 16.26 -12.07
CA GLY A 81 7.61 17.36 -13.06
C GLY A 81 8.25 17.01 -14.40
N GLN A 82 8.73 15.78 -14.60
CA GLN A 82 9.33 15.32 -15.86
C GLN A 82 8.30 14.70 -16.83
N LEU A 83 7.09 15.23 -16.89
CA LEU A 83 6.01 14.70 -17.74
C LEU A 83 6.33 14.69 -19.26
N THR A 84 7.38 15.42 -19.70
CA THR A 84 7.75 15.57 -21.10
C THR A 84 9.11 14.97 -21.46
N ALA A 85 9.91 14.51 -20.51
CA ALA A 85 11.27 14.02 -20.75
C ALA A 85 11.37 12.52 -20.41
N TYR A 86 10.77 11.66 -21.23
CA TYR A 86 10.84 10.21 -21.07
C TYR A 86 12.23 9.59 -21.34
N THR A 87 13.13 10.32 -21.96
CA THR A 87 14.44 9.83 -22.41
C THR A 87 15.55 9.92 -21.36
N ASP A 88 15.41 10.81 -20.36
CA ASP A 88 16.41 11.03 -19.30
C ASP A 88 15.75 11.10 -17.91
N ALA A 89 14.88 10.12 -17.59
CA ALA A 89 14.27 10.03 -16.29
C ALA A 89 15.33 9.78 -15.19
N THR A 90 15.77 10.85 -14.53
CA THR A 90 16.56 10.73 -13.32
C THR A 90 15.72 10.08 -12.22
N THR A 91 16.20 8.97 -11.68
CA THR A 91 15.54 8.30 -10.56
C THR A 91 15.84 9.06 -9.27
N GLY A 92 14.79 9.52 -8.59
CA GLY A 92 14.89 10.11 -7.25
C GLY A 92 14.77 9.06 -6.16
N ALA A 93 15.46 9.25 -5.05
CA ALA A 93 15.20 8.44 -3.87
C ALA A 93 13.82 8.75 -3.28
N THR A 94 13.02 7.70 -3.00
CA THR A 94 11.73 7.90 -2.32
C THR A 94 11.96 8.32 -0.86
N PRO A 95 11.02 9.04 -0.23
CA PRO A 95 11.11 9.37 1.19
C PRO A 95 11.37 8.14 2.07
N LEU A 96 10.76 7.00 1.75
CA LEU A 96 11.01 5.73 2.46
C LEU A 96 12.44 5.19 2.27
N ALA A 97 13.02 5.35 1.09
CA ALA A 97 14.40 4.94 0.84
C ALA A 97 15.38 5.82 1.65
N LEU A 98 15.15 7.14 1.71
CA LEU A 98 15.93 8.07 2.53
C LEU A 98 15.81 7.75 4.03
N MET A 99 14.60 7.48 4.53
CA MET A 99 14.39 7.05 5.91
C MET A 99 15.17 5.77 6.23
N LYS A 100 15.23 4.84 5.28
CA LYS A 100 15.96 3.60 5.46
C LYS A 100 17.47 3.79 5.47
N GLN A 101 18.00 4.66 4.62
CA GLN A 101 19.42 5.04 4.62
C GLN A 101 19.83 5.67 5.98
N ALA A 102 18.97 6.51 6.54
CA ALA A 102 19.19 7.09 7.87
C ALA A 102 19.29 6.02 8.97
N ILE A 103 18.45 4.98 8.92
CA ILE A 103 18.50 3.86 9.88
C ILE A 103 19.83 3.10 9.77
N TYR A 104 20.40 2.98 8.57
CA TYR A 104 21.69 2.32 8.34
C TYR A 104 22.93 3.18 8.63
N GLY A 105 22.76 4.42 9.11
CA GLY A 105 23.84 5.28 9.59
C GLY A 105 24.10 6.55 8.77
N ASP A 106 23.40 6.78 7.67
CA ASP A 106 23.49 8.02 6.90
C ASP A 106 22.44 9.04 7.37
N THR A 107 22.73 9.70 8.49
CA THR A 107 21.84 10.72 9.06
C THR A 107 21.68 11.95 8.15
N ALA A 108 22.60 12.18 7.21
CA ALA A 108 22.47 13.25 6.21
C ALA A 108 21.28 13.03 5.28
N ALA A 109 20.84 11.78 5.07
CA ALA A 109 19.66 11.46 4.28
C ALA A 109 18.36 12.03 4.90
N LEU A 110 18.31 12.27 6.22
CA LEU A 110 17.13 12.86 6.87
C LEU A 110 16.87 14.29 6.41
N SER A 111 17.90 15.06 6.12
CA SER A 111 17.77 16.45 5.66
C SER A 111 17.21 16.54 4.22
N GLN A 112 17.25 15.45 3.47
CA GLN A 112 16.73 15.37 2.10
C GLN A 112 15.25 14.94 2.04
N ILE A 113 14.67 14.55 3.19
CA ILE A 113 13.26 14.16 3.24
C ILE A 113 12.39 15.40 3.07
N PRO A 114 11.42 15.39 2.12
CA PRO A 114 10.51 16.50 1.93
C PRO A 114 9.66 16.79 3.17
N ASP A 115 9.28 18.04 3.36
CA ASP A 115 8.38 18.45 4.44
C ASP A 115 7.03 17.73 4.38
N ALA A 116 6.37 17.62 5.55
CA ALA A 116 5.07 16.97 5.67
C ALA A 116 4.00 17.58 4.74
N LEU A 117 4.04 18.89 4.48
CA LEU A 117 3.15 19.56 3.54
C LEU A 117 3.38 19.12 2.09
N THR A 118 4.64 18.96 1.70
CA THR A 118 5.03 18.47 0.37
C THR A 118 4.55 17.04 0.15
N LEU A 119 4.70 16.18 1.16
CA LEU A 119 4.18 14.80 1.14
C LEU A 119 2.66 14.75 1.13
N LEU A 120 1.99 15.65 1.84
CA LEU A 120 0.53 15.72 1.89
C LEU A 120 -0.06 16.12 0.52
N ILE A 121 0.55 17.09 -0.14
CA ILE A 121 0.10 17.58 -1.46
C ILE A 121 0.48 16.61 -2.57
N GLY A 122 1.65 15.92 -2.43
CA GLY A 122 2.09 14.91 -3.37
C GLY A 122 3.15 15.38 -4.37
N GLN A 123 4.06 16.22 -3.96
CA GLN A 123 5.22 16.63 -4.76
C GLN A 123 6.45 15.74 -4.48
N ASN A 124 6.26 14.43 -4.47
CA ASN A 124 7.29 13.43 -4.18
C ASN A 124 7.24 12.27 -5.18
N GLY A 125 8.38 11.60 -5.37
CA GLY A 125 8.44 10.38 -6.16
C GLY A 125 7.73 9.22 -5.45
N GLY A 126 6.98 8.42 -6.21
CA GLY A 126 6.25 7.29 -5.68
C GLY A 126 5.34 6.61 -6.71
N CYS A 127 4.55 5.64 -6.28
CA CYS A 127 3.52 5.02 -7.11
C CYS A 127 2.43 6.04 -7.48
N LEU A 128 1.78 5.86 -8.62
CA LEU A 128 0.73 6.76 -9.12
C LEU A 128 -0.37 7.07 -8.09
N GLY A 129 -0.74 6.09 -7.26
CA GLY A 129 -1.83 6.22 -6.29
C GLY A 129 -1.40 6.64 -4.89
N GLU A 130 -0.10 6.72 -4.59
CA GLU A 130 0.38 7.07 -3.24
C GLU A 130 0.88 8.52 -3.13
N VAL A 131 1.01 9.21 -4.26
CA VAL A 131 1.65 10.52 -4.35
C VAL A 131 0.94 11.55 -3.48
N SER A 132 -0.40 11.66 -3.52
CA SER A 132 -1.14 12.64 -2.73
C SER A 132 -1.89 12.00 -1.56
N ALA A 133 -1.36 12.15 -0.35
CA ALA A 133 -2.03 11.70 0.87
C ALA A 133 -3.36 12.45 1.10
N LEU A 134 -3.45 13.72 0.70
CA LEU A 134 -4.67 14.53 0.81
C LEU A 134 -5.80 13.94 -0.04
N ALA A 135 -5.54 13.55 -1.28
CA ALA A 135 -6.54 12.93 -2.15
C ALA A 135 -7.04 11.60 -1.58
N LEU A 136 -6.14 10.79 -0.98
CA LEU A 136 -6.50 9.53 -0.33
C LEU A 136 -7.36 9.76 0.92
N LEU A 137 -7.08 10.81 1.71
CA LEU A 137 -7.91 11.19 2.86
C LEU A 137 -9.31 11.66 2.44
N ILE A 138 -9.42 12.45 1.37
CA ILE A 138 -10.72 12.84 0.81
C ILE A 138 -11.50 11.60 0.36
N GLY A 139 -10.83 10.64 -0.30
CA GLY A 139 -11.42 9.35 -0.66
C GLY A 139 -11.88 8.54 0.54
N LEU A 140 -11.10 8.51 1.63
CA LEU A 140 -11.48 7.87 2.88
C LEU A 140 -12.75 8.48 3.47
N VAL A 141 -12.80 9.81 3.60
CA VAL A 141 -13.96 10.54 4.13
C VAL A 141 -15.20 10.26 3.29
N TYR A 142 -15.08 10.28 1.96
CA TYR A 142 -16.19 9.95 1.06
C TYR A 142 -16.70 8.53 1.25
N MET A 143 -15.81 7.53 1.34
CA MET A 143 -16.19 6.13 1.52
C MET A 143 -16.84 5.89 2.90
N LEU A 144 -16.36 6.55 3.95
CA LEU A 144 -16.96 6.49 5.28
C LEU A 144 -18.34 7.16 5.29
N TRP A 145 -18.50 8.32 4.65
CA TRP A 145 -19.78 9.04 4.54
C TRP A 145 -20.82 8.21 3.79
N LYS A 146 -20.43 7.57 2.70
CA LYS A 146 -21.30 6.66 1.93
C LYS A 146 -21.48 5.29 2.59
N LYS A 147 -20.83 5.04 3.75
CA LYS A 147 -20.86 3.76 4.46
C LYS A 147 -20.43 2.56 3.60
N ILE A 148 -19.53 2.81 2.63
CA ILE A 148 -18.94 1.78 1.78
C ILE A 148 -17.96 0.94 2.59
N ILE A 149 -17.19 1.57 3.48
CA ILE A 149 -16.24 0.89 4.38
C ILE A 149 -16.52 1.27 5.83
N THR A 150 -16.03 0.44 6.76
CA THR A 150 -16.04 0.75 8.19
C THR A 150 -14.73 1.39 8.61
N TRP A 151 -14.76 2.29 9.58
CA TRP A 151 -13.59 3.01 10.08
C TRP A 151 -12.58 2.11 10.83
N HIS A 152 -13.00 0.92 11.27
CA HIS A 152 -12.21 0.04 12.16
C HIS A 152 -10.83 -0.31 11.56
N ILE A 153 -10.76 -0.75 10.31
CA ILE A 153 -9.51 -1.17 9.67
C ILE A 153 -8.59 0.03 9.39
N PRO A 154 -9.01 1.09 8.67
CA PRO A 154 -8.11 2.21 8.37
C PRO A 154 -7.59 2.89 9.63
N VAL A 155 -8.47 3.16 10.61
CA VAL A 155 -8.07 3.85 11.83
C VAL A 155 -7.14 2.99 12.68
N SER A 156 -7.39 1.68 12.83
CA SER A 156 -6.49 0.81 13.59
C SER A 156 -5.10 0.69 12.97
N ILE A 157 -5.00 0.61 11.63
CA ILE A 157 -3.70 0.60 10.93
C ILE A 157 -2.95 1.92 11.20
N LEU A 158 -3.59 3.06 10.92
CA LEU A 158 -2.96 4.38 11.05
C LEU A 158 -2.57 4.68 12.49
N ALA A 159 -3.44 4.37 13.46
CA ALA A 159 -3.16 4.55 14.88
C ALA A 159 -1.98 3.68 15.34
N THR A 160 -1.93 2.41 14.93
CA THR A 160 -0.83 1.50 15.30
C THR A 160 0.50 1.96 14.72
N VAL A 161 0.52 2.37 13.45
CA VAL A 161 1.73 2.89 12.82
C VAL A 161 2.17 4.19 13.50
N PHE A 162 1.24 5.09 13.83
CA PHE A 162 1.54 6.33 14.51
C PHE A 162 2.15 6.09 15.89
N VAL A 163 1.53 5.24 16.70
CA VAL A 163 2.00 4.92 18.06
C VAL A 163 3.36 4.23 18.02
N PHE A 164 3.53 3.20 17.18
CA PHE A 164 4.78 2.45 17.12
C PHE A 164 5.92 3.31 16.55
N ALA A 165 5.69 4.05 15.47
CA ALA A 165 6.68 4.99 14.93
C ALA A 165 7.00 6.11 15.94
N GLY A 166 6.01 6.56 16.73
CA GLY A 166 6.19 7.51 17.81
C GLY A 166 7.09 6.99 18.92
N ILE A 167 6.89 5.76 19.36
CA ILE A 167 7.76 5.11 20.36
C ILE A 167 9.20 5.02 19.86
N MET A 168 9.39 4.62 18.60
CA MET A 168 10.73 4.53 18.00
C MET A 168 11.41 5.91 17.88
N HIS A 169 10.66 6.93 17.46
CA HIS A 169 11.17 8.30 17.37
C HIS A 169 11.54 8.88 18.75
N LEU A 170 10.77 8.59 19.80
CA LEU A 170 11.10 9.00 21.16
C LEU A 170 12.33 8.28 21.72
N ALA A 171 12.58 7.05 21.30
CA ALA A 171 13.75 6.27 21.72
C ALA A 171 15.04 6.82 21.09
N ASP A 172 15.02 7.22 19.82
CA ASP A 172 16.17 7.76 19.10
C ASP A 172 15.71 8.75 18.01
N PRO A 173 15.58 10.06 18.32
CA PRO A 173 15.09 11.06 17.37
C PRO A 173 16.03 11.32 16.19
N GLU A 174 17.33 11.04 16.36
CA GLU A 174 18.35 11.26 15.31
C GLU A 174 18.29 10.17 14.22
N LYS A 175 17.78 8.99 14.58
CA LYS A 175 17.73 7.83 13.69
C LYS A 175 16.37 7.60 13.07
N TYR A 176 15.30 7.83 13.84
CA TYR A 176 13.93 7.53 13.40
C TYR A 176 13.15 8.82 13.12
N VAL A 177 12.54 8.85 11.96
CA VAL A 177 11.75 9.99 11.47
C VAL A 177 10.45 10.14 12.26
N SER A 178 9.89 11.35 12.27
CA SER A 178 8.65 11.64 12.97
C SER A 178 7.50 10.73 12.51
N PRO A 179 6.57 10.35 13.41
CA PRO A 179 5.45 9.45 13.09
C PRO A 179 4.54 9.99 11.98
N VAL A 180 4.41 11.32 11.86
CA VAL A 180 3.61 11.93 10.81
C VAL A 180 4.22 11.68 9.42
N LEU A 181 5.54 11.84 9.28
CA LEU A 181 6.23 11.56 8.02
C LEU A 181 6.15 10.07 7.65
N GLN A 182 6.20 9.18 8.66
CA GLN A 182 5.99 7.74 8.45
C GLN A 182 4.59 7.41 7.94
N LEU A 183 3.55 8.12 8.38
CA LEU A 183 2.19 7.95 7.91
C LEU A 183 1.99 8.45 6.48
N LEU A 184 2.59 9.60 6.15
CA LEU A 184 2.42 10.25 4.84
C LEU A 184 3.31 9.64 3.76
N SER A 185 4.31 8.82 4.15
CA SER A 185 5.27 8.24 3.22
C SER A 185 4.85 6.87 2.72
N GLY A 186 5.02 6.67 1.41
CA GLY A 186 4.81 5.39 0.74
C GLY A 186 3.35 4.96 0.68
N GLY A 187 3.12 3.72 0.24
CA GLY A 187 1.80 3.15 0.00
C GLY A 187 0.96 2.87 1.24
N LEU A 188 1.31 3.40 2.43
CA LEU A 188 0.58 3.14 3.66
C LEU A 188 -0.87 3.65 3.58
N MET A 189 -1.05 4.90 3.16
CA MET A 189 -2.39 5.51 3.05
C MET A 189 -3.25 4.79 2.02
N LEU A 190 -2.70 4.50 0.83
CA LEU A 190 -3.39 3.74 -0.21
C LEU A 190 -3.74 2.33 0.27
N GLY A 191 -2.80 1.64 0.92
CA GLY A 191 -2.99 0.30 1.45
C GLY A 191 -4.04 0.23 2.56
N ALA A 192 -3.99 1.16 3.53
CA ALA A 192 -4.92 1.19 4.66
C ALA A 192 -6.36 1.52 4.23
N VAL A 193 -6.53 2.43 3.26
CA VAL A 193 -7.83 2.94 2.86
C VAL A 193 -8.51 2.06 1.81
N PHE A 194 -7.77 1.64 0.77
CA PHE A 194 -8.37 1.00 -0.41
C PHE A 194 -8.05 -0.48 -0.55
N MET A 195 -7.01 -0.99 0.10
CA MET A 195 -6.55 -2.37 -0.09
C MET A 195 -6.83 -3.28 1.09
N ALA A 196 -6.58 -2.83 2.32
CA ALA A 196 -6.87 -3.59 3.53
C ALA A 196 -8.38 -3.70 3.81
N THR A 197 -9.18 -2.82 3.19
CA THR A 197 -10.64 -2.77 3.32
C THR A 197 -11.38 -3.58 2.24
N ASP A 198 -10.69 -4.46 1.53
CA ASP A 198 -11.33 -5.34 0.53
C ASP A 198 -12.28 -6.33 1.23
N TYR A 199 -13.53 -6.37 0.77
CA TYR A 199 -14.60 -7.16 1.40
C TYR A 199 -14.33 -8.68 1.44
N VAL A 200 -13.59 -9.19 0.47
CA VAL A 200 -13.33 -10.63 0.35
C VAL A 200 -12.25 -11.09 1.31
N THR A 201 -11.22 -10.27 1.49
CA THR A 201 -9.99 -10.64 2.21
C THR A 201 -9.90 -10.08 3.62
N SER A 202 -10.84 -9.20 4.01
CA SER A 202 -10.88 -8.62 5.36
C SER A 202 -11.80 -9.40 6.31
N PRO A 203 -11.56 -9.34 7.65
CA PRO A 203 -12.41 -9.96 8.64
C PRO A 203 -13.83 -9.38 8.69
N MET A 204 -14.82 -10.20 9.04
CA MET A 204 -16.22 -9.79 9.09
C MET A 204 -16.64 -9.16 10.43
N SER A 205 -16.04 -9.58 11.55
CA SER A 205 -16.37 -9.07 12.88
C SER A 205 -15.64 -7.77 13.20
N LYS A 206 -16.28 -6.87 13.95
CA LYS A 206 -15.65 -5.59 14.34
C LYS A 206 -14.37 -5.79 15.16
N LYS A 207 -14.38 -6.78 16.08
CA LYS A 207 -13.18 -7.13 16.87
C LYS A 207 -12.07 -7.68 15.96
N GLY A 208 -12.41 -8.56 15.01
CA GLY A 208 -11.48 -9.08 14.02
C GLY A 208 -10.88 -7.99 13.15
N MET A 209 -11.67 -7.01 12.71
CA MET A 209 -11.20 -5.86 11.94
C MET A 209 -10.16 -5.03 12.70
N LEU A 210 -10.36 -4.81 14.01
CA LEU A 210 -9.39 -4.08 14.84
C LEU A 210 -8.08 -4.86 14.99
N ILE A 211 -8.16 -6.16 15.31
CA ILE A 211 -6.98 -7.03 15.44
C ILE A 211 -6.22 -7.09 14.12
N TYR A 212 -6.93 -7.29 13.03
CA TYR A 212 -6.38 -7.31 11.68
C TYR A 212 -5.62 -6.01 11.35
N GLY A 213 -6.24 -4.86 11.63
CA GLY A 213 -5.61 -3.56 11.39
C GLY A 213 -4.40 -3.30 12.28
N VAL A 214 -4.46 -3.66 13.57
CA VAL A 214 -3.31 -3.55 14.49
C VAL A 214 -2.15 -4.42 14.01
N CYS A 215 -2.40 -5.67 13.65
CA CYS A 215 -1.36 -6.57 13.14
C CYS A 215 -0.74 -6.07 11.83
N ILE A 216 -1.55 -5.54 10.89
CA ILE A 216 -1.02 -4.93 9.66
C ILE A 216 -0.13 -3.74 10.00
N GLY A 217 -0.58 -2.84 10.90
CA GLY A 217 0.20 -1.68 11.31
C GLY A 217 1.55 -2.07 11.92
N LEU A 218 1.56 -3.04 12.84
CA LEU A 218 2.79 -3.57 13.45
C LEU A 218 3.72 -4.18 12.41
N LEU A 219 3.21 -5.09 11.57
CA LEU A 219 4.02 -5.73 10.53
C LEU A 219 4.59 -4.70 9.55
N THR A 220 3.81 -3.68 9.17
CA THR A 220 4.27 -2.64 8.27
C THR A 220 5.46 -1.88 8.84
N VAL A 221 5.40 -1.46 10.11
CA VAL A 221 6.52 -0.74 10.75
C VAL A 221 7.73 -1.65 10.92
N VAL A 222 7.52 -2.90 11.37
CA VAL A 222 8.62 -3.88 11.52
C VAL A 222 9.33 -4.12 10.18
N ILE A 223 8.57 -4.32 9.08
CA ILE A 223 9.18 -4.54 7.77
C ILE A 223 9.90 -3.28 7.27
N ARG A 224 9.35 -2.08 7.50
CA ARG A 224 9.99 -0.81 7.13
C ARG A 224 11.30 -0.59 7.84
N LEU A 225 11.37 -0.87 9.15
CA LEU A 225 12.55 -0.62 9.97
C LEU A 225 13.61 -1.72 9.81
N PHE A 226 13.19 -2.97 9.78
CA PHE A 226 14.10 -4.14 9.86
C PHE A 226 14.13 -4.98 8.57
N GLY A 227 13.14 -4.86 7.69
CA GLY A 227 13.05 -5.64 6.47
C GLY A 227 13.99 -5.17 5.35
N ALA A 228 14.17 -5.98 4.31
CA ALA A 228 14.98 -5.62 3.15
C ALA A 228 14.32 -4.54 2.27
N TYR A 229 13.00 -4.59 2.14
CA TYR A 229 12.24 -3.64 1.32
C TYR A 229 11.72 -2.46 2.16
N PRO A 230 11.80 -1.21 1.64
CA PRO A 230 11.29 -0.02 2.35
C PRO A 230 9.76 -0.01 2.47
N GLU A 231 9.05 -0.67 1.54
CA GLU A 231 7.59 -0.75 1.54
C GLU A 231 7.12 -2.02 2.25
N GLY A 232 6.65 -1.88 3.49
CA GLY A 232 6.13 -3.00 4.28
C GLY A 232 4.65 -3.31 4.07
N MET A 233 3.85 -2.32 3.60
CA MET A 233 2.38 -2.40 3.64
C MET A 233 1.81 -3.53 2.77
N SER A 234 2.33 -3.73 1.57
CA SER A 234 1.88 -4.76 0.64
C SER A 234 2.08 -6.17 1.21
N PHE A 235 3.25 -6.41 1.80
CA PHE A 235 3.56 -7.68 2.45
C PHE A 235 2.72 -7.91 3.71
N ALA A 236 2.56 -6.87 4.54
CA ALA A 236 1.78 -6.94 5.76
C ALA A 236 0.32 -7.33 5.48
N ILE A 237 -0.31 -6.71 4.48
CA ILE A 237 -1.69 -7.05 4.09
C ILE A 237 -1.78 -8.48 3.57
N LEU A 238 -0.86 -8.93 2.70
CA LEU A 238 -0.89 -10.31 2.17
C LEU A 238 -0.71 -11.35 3.28
N ILE A 239 0.21 -11.13 4.21
CA ILE A 239 0.41 -12.01 5.37
C ILE A 239 -0.89 -12.07 6.19
N MET A 240 -1.47 -10.92 6.51
CA MET A 240 -2.68 -10.88 7.31
C MET A 240 -3.93 -11.41 6.59
N ASN A 241 -3.97 -11.34 5.26
CA ASN A 241 -5.02 -12.00 4.47
C ASN A 241 -5.01 -13.53 4.69
N ALA A 242 -3.82 -14.14 4.77
CA ALA A 242 -3.69 -15.56 5.09
C ALA A 242 -4.24 -15.92 6.48
N PHE A 243 -4.16 -14.99 7.44
CA PHE A 243 -4.69 -15.18 8.80
C PHE A 243 -6.16 -14.78 8.96
N THR A 244 -6.79 -14.16 7.96
CA THR A 244 -8.21 -13.73 8.03
C THR A 244 -9.17 -14.88 8.36
N PRO A 245 -9.06 -16.11 7.80
CA PRO A 245 -9.94 -17.22 8.18
C PRO A 245 -9.80 -17.58 9.65
N LEU A 246 -8.57 -17.54 10.19
CA LEU A 246 -8.30 -17.80 11.61
C LEU A 246 -8.96 -16.74 12.49
N ILE A 247 -8.78 -15.45 12.15
CA ILE A 247 -9.39 -14.33 12.86
C ILE A 247 -10.92 -14.47 12.88
N ASN A 248 -11.54 -14.81 11.75
CA ASN A 248 -12.98 -14.99 11.65
C ASN A 248 -13.50 -16.16 12.48
N THR A 249 -12.69 -17.18 12.73
CA THR A 249 -13.05 -18.33 13.56
C THR A 249 -13.03 -17.99 15.05
N TYR A 250 -12.02 -17.24 15.51
CA TYR A 250 -11.82 -16.95 16.94
C TYR A 250 -12.46 -15.61 17.39
N CYS A 251 -12.67 -14.66 16.48
CA CYS A 251 -13.23 -13.34 16.80
C CYS A 251 -14.67 -13.22 16.30
N LYS A 252 -15.56 -14.00 16.86
CA LYS A 252 -17.02 -13.89 16.61
C LYS A 252 -17.65 -12.75 17.37
#